data_2d8330f4e41ec5036ad40adefe774030
#
_entry.id   2d8330f4e41ec5036ad40adefe774030
#
_cell.length_a   1.000
_cell.length_b   1.000
_cell.length_c   1.000
_cell.angle_alpha   90.00
_cell.angle_beta   90.00
_cell.angle_gamma   90.00
#
_symmetry.space_group_name_H-M   'P 1'
#
loop_
_entity.id
_entity.type
_entity.pdbx_description
1 polymer ?
#
loop_
_entity_poly.entity_id
_entity_poly.type
_entity_poly.pdbx_seq_one_letter_code
_entity_poly.pdbx_strand_id
1 'polypeptide(L)'
;VDREDLEQLVDLSVVCTVSSVDTGLALNAVAENRSTVAEAHIQVDTGLGFGGFLISEPEKILLAYRSLPNVALSGIYTQLHAVTGKSQEVDGQLGQFQQVLEAIHQAGFETGTVHAAGSFALMHFDDARLDAVRAGSAILGRCRRTKGDGLTTVGYGEASITEVRWLPKGHTVGADKLIAMKKPTRVAVLPVGYQNGFGVERPRSQSLLELWRAWRRSRNRTVRLNGQRVRVIGSIGASETILNV
;
A
#
# COMPACT_ATOMS: atom_id res chain seq x y z
N VAL A 1 17.34 3.03 2.41
CA VAL A 1 17.43 4.47 2.12
C VAL A 1 18.91 4.78 1.98
N ASP A 2 19.33 5.38 0.88
CA ASP A 2 20.70 5.81 0.67
C ASP A 2 21.06 6.96 1.63
N ARG A 3 22.36 7.16 1.85
CA ARG A 3 22.83 8.22 2.75
C ARG A 3 22.40 9.61 2.26
N GLU A 4 22.46 9.85 0.97
CA GLU A 4 22.03 11.11 0.34
C GLU A 4 20.55 11.38 0.58
N ASP A 5 19.70 10.35 0.50
CA ASP A 5 18.28 10.44 0.80
C ASP A 5 18.05 10.78 2.29
N LEU A 6 18.81 10.15 3.21
CA LEU A 6 18.72 10.46 4.64
C LEU A 6 19.10 11.91 4.96
N GLU A 7 20.14 12.42 4.32
CA GLU A 7 20.56 13.82 4.47
C GLU A 7 19.44 14.78 4.05
N GLN A 8 18.81 14.53 2.89
CA GLN A 8 17.68 15.32 2.43
C GLN A 8 16.46 15.23 3.38
N LEU A 9 16.15 14.06 3.89
CA LEU A 9 15.04 13.88 4.84
C LEU A 9 15.27 14.66 6.13
N VAL A 10 16.49 14.65 6.65
CA VAL A 10 16.87 15.43 7.84
C VAL A 10 16.79 16.93 7.56
N ASP A 11 17.33 17.39 6.43
CA ASP A 11 17.29 18.79 6.02
C ASP A 11 15.86 19.32 5.84
N LEU A 12 14.93 18.45 5.42
CA LEU A 12 13.50 18.74 5.28
C LEU A 12 12.69 18.52 6.56
N SER A 13 13.33 18.15 7.67
CA SER A 13 12.67 17.84 8.95
C SER A 13 11.57 16.77 8.81
N VAL A 14 11.82 15.76 7.98
CA VAL A 14 10.87 14.63 7.81
C VAL A 14 11.04 13.66 8.98
N VAL A 15 9.92 13.26 9.60
CA VAL A 15 9.91 12.21 10.62
C VAL A 15 10.25 10.88 9.95
N CYS A 16 11.43 10.34 10.28
CA CYS A 16 11.97 9.14 9.66
C CYS A 16 11.45 7.86 10.34
N THR A 17 11.72 6.71 9.72
CA THR A 17 11.46 5.39 10.33
C THR A 17 12.77 4.74 10.74
N VAL A 18 12.87 4.32 11.99
CA VAL A 18 13.93 3.46 12.50
C VAL A 18 13.38 2.03 12.55
N SER A 19 13.85 1.19 11.62
CA SER A 19 13.41 -0.20 11.46
C SER A 19 14.45 -1.23 11.94
N SER A 20 15.65 -0.77 12.29
CA SER A 20 16.75 -1.57 12.83
C SER A 20 17.72 -0.66 13.58
N VAL A 21 18.63 -1.26 14.38
CA VAL A 21 19.72 -0.50 15.02
C VAL A 21 20.58 0.20 13.99
N ASP A 22 20.90 -0.46 12.87
CA ASP A 22 21.75 0.11 11.81
C ASP A 22 21.10 1.32 11.14
N THR A 23 19.78 1.26 10.85
CA THR A 23 19.06 2.42 10.29
C THR A 23 19.01 3.58 11.28
N GLY A 24 18.88 3.29 12.58
CA GLY A 24 18.95 4.30 13.63
C GLY A 24 20.32 4.96 13.72
N LEU A 25 21.38 4.17 13.72
CA LEU A 25 22.76 4.68 13.76
C LEU A 25 23.11 5.52 12.52
N ALA A 26 22.64 5.10 11.34
CA ALA A 26 22.84 5.88 10.12
C ALA A 26 22.14 7.25 10.21
N LEU A 27 20.88 7.28 10.68
CA LEU A 27 20.13 8.52 10.89
C LEU A 27 20.82 9.42 11.95
N ASN A 28 21.26 8.82 13.06
CA ASN A 28 21.97 9.53 14.12
C ASN A 28 23.27 10.21 13.62
N ALA A 29 24.05 9.48 12.79
CA ALA A 29 25.28 10.02 12.22
C ALA A 29 25.00 11.19 11.26
N VAL A 30 23.92 11.14 10.48
CA VAL A 30 23.50 12.25 9.61
C VAL A 30 23.07 13.46 10.45
N ALA A 31 22.26 13.25 11.49
CA ALA A 31 21.81 14.30 12.38
C ALA A 31 22.98 14.97 13.11
N GLU A 32 23.94 14.18 13.60
CA GLU A 32 25.17 14.66 14.23
C GLU A 32 25.99 15.55 13.26
N ASN A 33 26.23 15.08 12.02
CA ASN A 33 26.96 15.81 11.00
C ASN A 33 26.26 17.14 10.61
N ARG A 34 24.93 17.19 10.74
CA ARG A 34 24.12 18.39 10.50
C ARG A 34 23.95 19.27 11.75
N SER A 35 24.54 18.86 12.89
CA SER A 35 24.38 19.52 14.21
C SER A 35 22.91 19.77 14.56
N THR A 36 22.05 18.78 14.30
CA THR A 36 20.61 18.80 14.56
C THR A 36 20.15 17.53 15.26
N VAL A 37 18.88 17.51 15.66
CA VAL A 37 18.20 16.31 16.14
C VAL A 37 17.17 15.88 15.10
N ALA A 38 17.32 14.68 14.56
CA ALA A 38 16.35 14.10 13.64
C ALA A 38 15.18 13.48 14.43
N GLU A 39 13.96 13.61 13.90
CA GLU A 39 12.78 12.99 14.49
C GLU A 39 12.50 11.65 13.81
N ALA A 40 12.14 10.63 14.59
CA ALA A 40 11.85 9.32 14.03
C ALA A 40 10.83 8.53 14.85
N HIS A 41 10.11 7.62 14.15
CA HIS A 41 9.27 6.60 14.76
C HIS A 41 9.92 5.22 14.62
N ILE A 42 9.85 4.41 15.67
CA ILE A 42 10.29 3.02 15.65
C ILE A 42 9.24 2.16 14.94
N GLN A 43 9.68 1.33 14.00
CA GLN A 43 8.84 0.31 13.38
C GLN A 43 9.03 -1.03 14.06
N VAL A 44 7.93 -1.67 14.47
CA VAL A 44 7.91 -3.03 15.03
C VAL A 44 7.21 -3.97 14.04
N ASP A 45 7.82 -5.10 13.75
CA ASP A 45 7.21 -6.15 12.94
C ASP A 45 6.47 -7.14 13.83
N THR A 46 5.15 -7.10 13.76
CA THR A 46 4.24 -8.03 14.45
C THR A 46 3.76 -9.18 13.54
N GLY A 47 4.44 -9.42 12.42
CA GLY A 47 4.15 -10.57 11.55
C GLY A 47 3.90 -10.26 10.09
N LEU A 48 4.16 -9.03 9.61
CA LEU A 48 4.04 -8.69 8.19
C LEU A 48 5.32 -9.00 7.39
N GLY A 49 6.50 -8.95 8.01
CA GLY A 49 7.78 -9.25 7.39
C GLY A 49 8.31 -8.16 6.44
N PHE A 50 7.81 -6.93 6.53
CA PHE A 50 8.24 -5.80 5.68
C PHE A 50 9.20 -4.84 6.38
N GLY A 51 10.03 -5.36 7.27
CA GLY A 51 10.97 -4.59 8.06
C GLY A 51 10.39 -4.20 9.42
N GLY A 52 11.25 -3.64 10.27
CA GLY A 52 10.94 -3.32 11.64
C GLY A 52 11.67 -4.24 12.62
N PHE A 53 11.77 -3.82 13.86
CA PHE A 53 12.31 -4.65 14.94
C PHE A 53 11.39 -5.83 15.20
N LEU A 54 11.98 -7.01 15.36
CA LEU A 54 11.22 -8.21 15.70
C LEU A 54 10.78 -8.17 17.16
N ILE A 55 9.55 -8.62 17.44
CA ILE A 55 9.03 -8.76 18.81
C ILE A 55 9.84 -9.74 19.67
N SER A 56 10.55 -10.68 19.03
CA SER A 56 11.44 -11.64 19.72
C SER A 56 12.77 -11.03 20.18
N GLU A 57 13.07 -9.79 19.80
CA GLU A 57 14.35 -9.11 20.07
C GLU A 57 14.13 -7.72 20.72
N PRO A 58 13.41 -7.65 21.85
CA PRO A 58 13.09 -6.38 22.51
C PRO A 58 14.32 -5.60 22.95
N GLU A 59 15.43 -6.29 23.23
CA GLU A 59 16.71 -5.66 23.60
C GLU A 59 17.28 -4.77 22.49
N LYS A 60 17.02 -5.08 21.21
CA LYS A 60 17.44 -4.24 20.08
C LYS A 60 16.64 -2.94 20.02
N ILE A 61 15.34 -2.98 20.37
CA ILE A 61 14.51 -1.79 20.49
C ILE A 61 15.04 -0.90 21.60
N LEU A 62 15.29 -1.48 22.80
CA LEU A 62 15.84 -0.74 23.93
C LEU A 62 17.24 -0.19 23.64
N LEU A 63 18.05 -0.91 22.83
CA LEU A 63 19.34 -0.40 22.38
C LEU A 63 19.16 0.85 21.52
N ALA A 64 18.18 0.90 20.62
CA ALA A 64 17.89 2.09 19.83
C ALA A 64 17.57 3.30 20.73
N TYR A 65 16.75 3.13 21.77
CA TYR A 65 16.46 4.21 22.73
C TYR A 65 17.70 4.72 23.47
N ARG A 66 18.70 3.87 23.70
CA ARG A 66 19.92 4.23 24.46
C ARG A 66 21.06 4.78 23.62
N SER A 67 21.11 4.43 22.32
CA SER A 67 22.30 4.66 21.48
C SER A 67 22.15 5.73 20.41
N LEU A 68 21.04 6.46 20.37
CA LEU A 68 20.72 7.44 19.35
C LEU A 68 20.56 8.86 19.93
N PRO A 69 21.63 9.50 20.44
CA PRO A 69 21.54 10.78 21.14
C PRO A 69 21.08 11.95 20.27
N ASN A 70 21.26 11.85 18.94
CA ASN A 70 20.82 12.88 18.00
C ASN A 70 19.53 12.48 17.24
N VAL A 71 18.79 11.51 17.77
CA VAL A 71 17.47 11.13 17.21
C VAL A 71 16.42 11.19 18.32
N ALA A 72 15.42 12.03 18.12
CA ALA A 72 14.23 12.06 18.96
C ALA A 72 13.26 10.96 18.50
N LEU A 73 13.13 9.90 19.29
CA LEU A 73 12.17 8.84 19.05
C LEU A 73 10.79 9.29 19.55
N SER A 74 10.02 9.95 18.67
CA SER A 74 8.74 10.62 18.99
C SER A 74 7.53 9.72 18.78
N GLY A 75 7.72 8.49 18.32
CA GLY A 75 6.64 7.54 18.15
C GLY A 75 7.10 6.12 17.85
N ILE A 76 6.13 5.22 17.90
CA ILE A 76 6.33 3.80 17.61
C ILE A 76 5.11 3.24 16.88
N TYR A 77 5.33 2.35 15.92
CA TYR A 77 4.24 1.77 15.18
C TYR A 77 4.46 0.34 14.73
N THR A 78 3.35 -0.31 14.45
CA THR A 78 3.34 -1.56 13.69
C THR A 78 2.42 -1.46 12.48
N GLN A 79 2.53 -2.42 11.55
CA GLN A 79 1.63 -2.56 10.41
C GLN A 79 0.80 -3.82 10.57
N LEU A 80 -0.51 -3.64 10.70
CA LEU A 80 -1.44 -4.75 10.85
C LEU A 80 -1.68 -5.49 9.52
N HIS A 81 -1.73 -6.81 9.58
CA HIS A 81 -2.06 -7.70 8.47
C HIS A 81 -3.59 -7.75 8.27
N ALA A 82 -4.22 -6.60 8.10
CA ALA A 82 -5.68 -6.44 8.10
C ALA A 82 -6.38 -6.91 6.82
N VAL A 83 -5.75 -7.79 6.00
CA VAL A 83 -6.27 -8.14 4.67
C VAL A 83 -7.37 -9.20 4.73
N THR A 84 -7.38 -10.07 5.74
CA THR A 84 -8.29 -11.23 5.81
C THR A 84 -9.58 -10.94 6.58
N GLY A 85 -9.60 -9.90 7.41
CA GLY A 85 -10.78 -9.51 8.22
C GLY A 85 -11.10 -10.50 9.34
N LYS A 86 -10.13 -11.29 9.76
CA LYS A 86 -10.25 -12.09 10.98
C LYS A 86 -9.78 -11.25 12.16
N SER A 87 -10.67 -10.94 13.10
CA SER A 87 -10.35 -10.18 14.31
C SER A 87 -9.22 -10.84 15.09
N GLN A 88 -9.23 -12.15 15.23
CA GLN A 88 -8.23 -12.90 15.98
C GLN A 88 -6.79 -12.69 15.51
N GLU A 89 -6.55 -12.50 14.19
CA GLU A 89 -5.21 -12.21 13.67
C GLU A 89 -4.76 -10.78 14.04
N VAL A 90 -5.69 -9.82 13.98
CA VAL A 90 -5.44 -8.42 14.34
C VAL A 90 -5.24 -8.29 15.86
N ASP A 91 -6.09 -8.95 16.65
CA ASP A 91 -6.01 -8.95 18.11
C ASP A 91 -4.67 -9.56 18.58
N GLY A 92 -4.22 -10.63 17.91
CA GLY A 92 -2.90 -11.23 18.15
C GLY A 92 -1.74 -10.26 17.90
N GLN A 93 -1.76 -9.54 16.76
CA GLN A 93 -0.74 -8.53 16.44
C GLN A 93 -0.75 -7.34 17.42
N LEU A 94 -1.95 -6.87 17.80
CA LEU A 94 -2.09 -5.78 18.79
C LEU A 94 -1.59 -6.21 20.16
N GLY A 95 -1.91 -7.45 20.59
CA GLY A 95 -1.40 -7.99 21.87
C GLY A 95 0.12 -8.11 21.89
N GLN A 96 0.73 -8.56 20.79
CA GLN A 96 2.20 -8.60 20.67
C GLN A 96 2.81 -7.19 20.66
N PHE A 97 2.18 -6.24 20.01
CA PHE A 97 2.62 -4.86 19.98
C PHE A 97 2.56 -4.24 21.38
N GLN A 98 1.47 -4.50 22.12
CA GLN A 98 1.29 -4.04 23.48
C GLN A 98 2.40 -4.55 24.42
N GLN A 99 2.83 -5.80 24.28
CA GLN A 99 3.95 -6.36 25.06
C GLN A 99 5.26 -5.59 24.81
N VAL A 100 5.51 -5.14 23.57
CA VAL A 100 6.67 -4.31 23.25
C VAL A 100 6.56 -2.94 23.91
N LEU A 101 5.39 -2.30 23.89
CA LEU A 101 5.17 -1.01 24.55
C LEU A 101 5.40 -1.12 26.06
N GLU A 102 4.89 -2.17 26.69
CA GLU A 102 5.10 -2.44 28.12
C GLU A 102 6.59 -2.63 28.45
N ALA A 103 7.34 -3.37 27.63
CA ALA A 103 8.78 -3.57 27.84
C ALA A 103 9.57 -2.25 27.75
N ILE A 104 9.19 -1.35 26.84
CA ILE A 104 9.80 -0.02 26.70
C ILE A 104 9.51 0.83 27.94
N HIS A 105 8.26 0.89 28.40
CA HIS A 105 7.86 1.62 29.61
C HIS A 105 8.54 1.06 30.88
N GLN A 106 8.62 -0.26 31.02
CA GLN A 106 9.33 -0.89 32.14
C GLN A 106 10.82 -0.54 32.15
N ALA A 107 11.42 -0.31 30.99
CA ALA A 107 12.80 0.15 30.86
C ALA A 107 12.98 1.67 31.11
N GLY A 108 11.90 2.40 31.41
CA GLY A 108 11.91 3.83 31.74
C GLY A 108 11.92 4.76 30.53
N PHE A 109 11.50 4.27 29.35
CA PHE A 109 11.40 5.09 28.14
C PHE A 109 9.95 5.40 27.78
N GLU A 110 9.75 6.56 27.14
CA GLU A 110 8.47 6.96 26.57
C GLU A 110 8.38 6.51 25.12
N THR A 111 7.20 6.05 24.70
CA THR A 111 6.97 5.58 23.33
C THR A 111 6.59 6.69 22.37
N GLY A 112 6.15 7.83 22.88
CA GLY A 112 5.57 8.90 22.05
C GLY A 112 4.25 8.48 21.41
N THR A 113 4.01 8.91 20.17
CA THR A 113 2.79 8.59 19.41
C THR A 113 2.75 7.13 18.98
N VAL A 114 1.77 6.39 19.48
CA VAL A 114 1.59 4.96 19.16
C VAL A 114 0.56 4.79 18.06
N HIS A 115 0.89 4.08 16.98
CA HIS A 115 -0.04 3.86 15.87
C HIS A 115 0.10 2.50 15.17
N ALA A 116 -1.03 1.91 14.76
CA ALA A 116 -1.07 0.60 14.12
C ALA A 116 -2.01 0.55 12.90
N ALA A 117 -3.13 1.28 12.94
CA ALA A 117 -4.18 1.16 11.95
C ALA A 117 -3.82 1.80 10.62
N GLY A 118 -3.85 0.99 9.54
CA GLY A 118 -4.04 1.48 8.17
C GLY A 118 -5.53 1.63 7.83
N SER A 119 -5.85 2.02 6.59
CA SER A 119 -7.23 2.30 6.16
C SER A 119 -8.23 1.18 6.49
N PHE A 120 -7.85 -0.09 6.33
CA PHE A 120 -8.75 -1.19 6.61
C PHE A 120 -9.00 -1.37 8.11
N ALA A 121 -7.93 -1.33 8.91
CA ALA A 121 -8.05 -1.46 10.36
C ALA A 121 -8.82 -0.28 10.98
N LEU A 122 -8.58 0.94 10.51
CA LEU A 122 -9.33 2.13 10.90
C LEU A 122 -10.84 1.95 10.75
N MET A 123 -11.29 1.28 9.69
CA MET A 123 -12.72 1.13 9.38
C MET A 123 -13.39 -0.06 10.09
N HIS A 124 -12.61 -1.02 10.61
CA HIS A 124 -13.15 -2.29 11.07
C HIS A 124 -12.73 -2.73 12.48
N PHE A 125 -11.71 -2.08 13.06
CA PHE A 125 -11.16 -2.45 14.37
C PHE A 125 -10.92 -1.21 15.22
N ASP A 126 -11.85 -0.91 16.10
CA ASP A 126 -11.79 0.29 16.93
C ASP A 126 -10.55 0.31 17.84
N ASP A 127 -10.19 -0.84 18.40
CA ASP A 127 -9.02 -1.01 19.28
C ASP A 127 -7.68 -0.79 18.56
N ALA A 128 -7.65 -0.82 17.23
CA ALA A 128 -6.43 -0.56 16.45
C ALA A 128 -6.14 0.92 16.23
N ARG A 129 -7.03 1.84 16.59
CA ARG A 129 -6.90 3.28 16.29
C ARG A 129 -5.79 3.93 17.09
N LEU A 130 -5.59 3.53 18.34
CA LEU A 130 -4.56 4.05 19.25
C LEU A 130 -4.49 5.59 19.22
N ASP A 131 -3.26 6.18 19.27
CA ASP A 131 -3.10 7.65 19.27
C ASP A 131 -3.25 8.26 17.86
N ALA A 132 -2.88 7.51 16.82
CA ALA A 132 -2.92 7.99 15.44
C ALA A 132 -3.22 6.86 14.44
N VAL A 133 -3.68 7.25 13.25
CA VAL A 133 -4.02 6.33 12.16
C VAL A 133 -3.34 6.74 10.85
N ARG A 134 -3.01 5.76 10.02
CA ARG A 134 -2.40 5.96 8.70
C ARG A 134 -3.40 5.68 7.59
N ALA A 135 -4.31 6.63 7.34
CA ALA A 135 -5.33 6.50 6.31
C ALA A 135 -4.77 6.83 4.92
N GLY A 136 -4.77 5.85 4.02
CA GLY A 136 -4.41 6.02 2.62
C GLY A 136 -5.63 5.83 1.72
N SER A 137 -5.97 4.58 1.42
CA SER A 137 -7.09 4.26 0.52
C SER A 137 -8.46 4.75 1.04
N ALA A 138 -8.65 4.88 2.35
CA ALA A 138 -9.88 5.43 2.94
C ALA A 138 -10.07 6.90 2.56
N ILE A 139 -9.01 7.72 2.57
CA ILE A 139 -9.07 9.14 2.16
C ILE A 139 -9.50 9.26 0.69
N LEU A 140 -9.09 8.30 -0.16
CA LEU A 140 -9.48 8.26 -1.56
C LEU A 140 -10.90 7.69 -1.77
N GLY A 141 -11.65 7.48 -0.69
CA GLY A 141 -12.98 6.87 -0.74
C GLY A 141 -12.96 5.40 -1.17
N ARG A 142 -11.87 4.70 -0.90
CA ARG A 142 -11.69 3.29 -1.27
C ARG A 142 -11.23 2.49 -0.06
N CYS A 143 -12.10 1.65 0.46
CA CYS A 143 -11.71 0.62 1.41
C CYS A 143 -11.97 -0.77 0.82
N ARG A 144 -11.07 -1.69 1.11
CA ARG A 144 -11.13 -3.05 0.54
C ARG A 144 -12.15 -3.85 1.35
N ARG A 145 -13.28 -4.27 0.78
CA ARG A 145 -14.18 -5.33 1.28
C ARG A 145 -15.61 -4.97 1.66
N THR A 146 -16.02 -3.76 1.89
CA THR A 146 -17.40 -3.53 2.29
C THR A 146 -18.16 -2.67 1.28
N LYS A 147 -19.32 -3.18 0.91
CA LYS A 147 -20.38 -2.33 0.38
C LYS A 147 -21.07 -1.74 1.62
N GLY A 148 -20.99 -0.44 1.79
CA GLY A 148 -21.71 0.23 2.88
C GLY A 148 -20.83 0.96 3.91
N ASP A 149 -19.52 1.11 3.68
CA ASP A 149 -18.61 1.83 4.59
C ASP A 149 -18.86 3.36 4.63
N GLY A 150 -19.86 3.86 3.90
CA GLY A 150 -20.12 5.29 3.81
C GLY A 150 -19.08 6.09 3.00
N LEU A 151 -18.08 5.41 2.43
CA LEU A 151 -17.03 6.05 1.67
C LEU A 151 -17.49 6.38 0.25
N THR A 152 -17.20 7.61 -0.19
CA THR A 152 -17.42 8.05 -1.57
C THR A 152 -16.08 8.18 -2.29
N THR A 153 -15.94 7.54 -3.46
CA THR A 153 -14.72 7.64 -4.27
C THR A 153 -14.50 9.09 -4.70
N VAL A 154 -13.34 9.67 -4.36
CA VAL A 154 -13.00 11.08 -4.59
C VAL A 154 -12.33 11.35 -5.93
N GLY A 155 -11.91 10.33 -6.65
CA GLY A 155 -11.20 10.53 -7.92
C GLY A 155 -11.33 9.36 -8.88
N TYR A 156 -11.12 9.66 -10.15
CA TYR A 156 -11.04 8.71 -11.27
C TYR A 156 -9.91 9.11 -12.21
N GLY A 157 -9.37 8.12 -12.94
CA GLY A 157 -8.37 8.38 -13.97
C GLY A 157 -9.06 8.71 -15.31
N GLU A 158 -8.56 9.71 -16.01
CA GLU A 158 -8.95 10.04 -17.37
C GLU A 158 -7.74 9.93 -18.30
N ALA A 159 -8.00 9.51 -19.54
CA ALA A 159 -7.00 9.52 -20.59
C ALA A 159 -7.67 9.71 -21.94
N SER A 160 -6.98 10.39 -22.85
CA SER A 160 -7.43 10.59 -24.22
C SER A 160 -7.15 9.37 -25.08
N ILE A 161 -8.08 9.05 -25.99
CA ILE A 161 -7.87 8.05 -27.04
C ILE A 161 -6.78 8.55 -27.99
N THR A 162 -5.82 7.70 -28.32
CA THR A 162 -4.72 8.04 -29.26
C THR A 162 -5.06 7.68 -30.69
N GLU A 163 -5.84 6.61 -30.92
CA GLU A 163 -6.16 6.12 -32.24
C GLU A 163 -7.54 5.48 -32.26
N VAL A 164 -8.28 5.63 -33.37
CA VAL A 164 -9.50 4.89 -33.65
C VAL A 164 -9.40 4.30 -35.06
N ARG A 165 -9.60 2.97 -35.19
CA ARG A 165 -9.52 2.28 -36.49
C ARG A 165 -10.48 1.10 -36.59
N TRP A 166 -10.72 0.65 -37.78
CA TRP A 166 -11.45 -0.59 -38.07
C TRP A 166 -10.50 -1.77 -38.19
N LEU A 167 -10.81 -2.85 -37.50
CA LEU A 167 -10.12 -4.13 -37.61
C LEU A 167 -11.02 -5.08 -38.42
N PRO A 168 -10.49 -5.76 -39.46
CA PRO A 168 -11.28 -6.71 -40.27
C PRO A 168 -11.56 -7.99 -39.45
N LYS A 169 -12.53 -8.79 -39.93
CA LYS A 169 -12.77 -10.14 -39.39
C LYS A 169 -11.51 -10.98 -39.50
N GLY A 170 -11.18 -11.70 -38.41
CA GLY A 170 -9.98 -12.54 -38.32
C GLY A 170 -8.75 -11.81 -37.77
N HIS A 171 -8.73 -10.48 -37.77
CA HIS A 171 -7.62 -9.73 -37.13
C HIS A 171 -7.53 -10.04 -35.65
N THR A 172 -6.32 -10.20 -35.13
CA THR A 172 -6.08 -10.54 -33.72
C THR A 172 -5.66 -9.34 -32.91
N VAL A 173 -6.14 -9.29 -31.64
CA VAL A 173 -5.85 -8.23 -30.68
C VAL A 173 -5.46 -8.86 -29.36
N GLY A 174 -4.50 -8.26 -28.68
CA GLY A 174 -4.04 -8.63 -27.34
C GLY A 174 -2.53 -8.92 -27.29
N ALA A 175 -1.89 -8.61 -26.17
CA ALA A 175 -0.48 -8.86 -25.95
C ALA A 175 -0.21 -10.31 -25.49
N ASP A 176 -0.88 -10.73 -24.41
CA ASP A 176 -0.66 -12.06 -23.82
C ASP A 176 -1.64 -13.12 -24.36
N LYS A 177 -2.82 -12.70 -24.76
CA LYS A 177 -3.85 -13.56 -25.31
C LYS A 177 -4.47 -12.95 -26.54
N LEU A 178 -4.17 -13.53 -27.69
CA LEU A 178 -4.73 -13.12 -28.97
C LEU A 178 -6.22 -13.44 -29.04
N ILE A 179 -7.04 -12.43 -29.31
CA ILE A 179 -8.47 -12.55 -29.55
C ILE A 179 -8.74 -12.18 -31.01
N ALA A 180 -9.22 -13.13 -31.81
CA ALA A 180 -9.60 -12.88 -33.20
C ALA A 180 -10.95 -12.18 -33.26
N MET A 181 -11.05 -11.14 -34.09
CA MET A 181 -12.29 -10.42 -34.35
C MET A 181 -13.26 -11.30 -35.15
N LYS A 182 -14.44 -11.54 -34.61
CA LYS A 182 -15.48 -12.37 -35.27
C LYS A 182 -16.18 -11.67 -36.43
N LYS A 183 -16.15 -10.34 -36.46
CA LYS A 183 -16.69 -9.45 -37.47
C LYS A 183 -15.81 -8.21 -37.57
N PRO A 184 -15.94 -7.40 -38.62
CA PRO A 184 -15.31 -6.08 -38.65
C PRO A 184 -15.71 -5.30 -37.39
N THR A 185 -14.70 -4.79 -36.66
CA THR A 185 -14.90 -4.17 -35.34
C THR A 185 -14.15 -2.86 -35.30
N ARG A 186 -14.82 -1.80 -34.85
CA ARG A 186 -14.22 -0.51 -34.62
C ARG A 186 -13.56 -0.55 -33.24
N VAL A 187 -12.29 -0.20 -33.18
CA VAL A 187 -11.53 -0.20 -31.94
C VAL A 187 -10.89 1.16 -31.68
N ALA A 188 -10.66 1.45 -30.40
CA ALA A 188 -9.92 2.62 -29.96
C ALA A 188 -8.75 2.18 -29.09
N VAL A 189 -7.61 2.86 -29.22
CA VAL A 189 -6.42 2.66 -28.41
C VAL A 189 -6.42 3.67 -27.27
N LEU A 190 -6.40 3.17 -26.05
CA LEU A 190 -6.26 3.95 -24.82
C LEU A 190 -4.81 3.83 -24.34
N PRO A 191 -4.05 4.95 -24.21
CA PRO A 191 -2.63 4.91 -23.81
C PRO A 191 -2.47 4.73 -22.28
N VAL A 192 -3.13 3.70 -21.74
CA VAL A 192 -3.10 3.35 -20.32
C VAL A 192 -3.07 1.83 -20.19
N GLY A 193 -2.10 1.32 -19.43
CA GLY A 193 -1.92 -0.09 -19.18
C GLY A 193 -1.61 -0.42 -17.70
N TYR A 194 -1.12 -1.62 -17.46
CA TYR A 194 -0.83 -2.07 -16.09
C TYR A 194 0.32 -1.28 -15.44
N GLN A 195 1.25 -0.71 -16.20
CA GLN A 195 2.29 0.19 -15.67
C GLN A 195 1.71 1.45 -15.05
N ASN A 196 0.54 1.89 -15.53
CA ASN A 196 -0.21 3.02 -14.97
C ASN A 196 -1.18 2.58 -13.85
N GLY A 197 -1.10 1.33 -13.39
CA GLY A 197 -2.01 0.76 -12.40
C GLY A 197 -3.38 0.34 -12.96
N PHE A 198 -3.62 0.45 -14.27
CA PHE A 198 -4.90 0.10 -14.88
C PHE A 198 -5.04 -1.42 -15.01
N GLY A 199 -6.12 -1.95 -14.45
CA GLY A 199 -6.42 -3.37 -14.51
C GLY A 199 -5.54 -4.28 -13.65
N VAL A 200 -4.70 -3.72 -12.79
CA VAL A 200 -3.93 -4.50 -11.83
C VAL A 200 -4.89 -5.01 -10.74
N GLU A 201 -5.19 -6.30 -10.80
CA GLU A 201 -5.98 -6.98 -9.77
C GLU A 201 -5.06 -7.95 -9.00
N ARG A 202 -5.01 -7.82 -7.68
CA ARG A 202 -4.40 -8.85 -6.84
C ARG A 202 -5.45 -9.93 -6.57
N PRO A 203 -5.18 -11.21 -6.90
CA PRO A 203 -6.06 -12.31 -6.49
C PRO A 203 -6.15 -12.34 -4.96
N ARG A 204 -7.36 -12.47 -4.43
CA ARG A 204 -7.64 -12.42 -2.99
C ARG A 204 -7.42 -13.74 -2.28
N SER A 205 -7.45 -14.83 -3.01
CA SER A 205 -7.22 -16.18 -2.48
C SER A 205 -6.85 -17.12 -3.62
N GLN A 206 -6.31 -18.31 -3.26
CA GLN A 206 -5.99 -19.37 -4.20
C GLN A 206 -7.19 -20.31 -4.47
N SER A 207 -8.39 -19.95 -4.03
CA SER A 207 -9.61 -20.74 -4.29
C SER A 207 -9.95 -20.72 -5.78
N LEU A 208 -10.19 -21.89 -6.36
CA LEU A 208 -10.61 -22.05 -7.77
C LEU A 208 -11.83 -21.19 -8.12
N LEU A 209 -12.77 -21.05 -7.17
CA LEU A 209 -13.97 -20.22 -7.35
C LEU A 209 -13.62 -18.72 -7.46
N GLU A 210 -12.67 -18.24 -6.66
CA GLU A 210 -12.23 -16.85 -6.74
C GLU A 210 -11.37 -16.59 -7.98
N LEU A 211 -10.53 -17.52 -8.38
CA LEU A 211 -9.80 -17.46 -9.65
C LEU A 211 -10.76 -17.40 -10.84
N TRP A 212 -11.81 -18.23 -10.84
CA TRP A 212 -12.86 -18.19 -11.88
C TRP A 212 -13.62 -16.86 -11.87
N ARG A 213 -13.99 -16.33 -10.70
CA ARG A 213 -14.64 -15.01 -10.58
C ARG A 213 -13.73 -13.87 -11.05
N ALA A 214 -12.45 -13.90 -10.71
CA ALA A 214 -11.45 -12.93 -11.17
C ALA A 214 -11.29 -12.99 -12.69
N TRP A 215 -11.18 -14.20 -13.25
CA TRP A 215 -11.13 -14.43 -14.69
C TRP A 215 -12.40 -13.90 -15.41
N ARG A 216 -13.60 -14.18 -14.84
CA ARG A 216 -14.86 -13.67 -15.41
C ARG A 216 -14.94 -12.13 -15.36
N ARG A 217 -14.45 -11.52 -14.27
CA ARG A 217 -14.35 -10.05 -14.15
C ARG A 217 -13.38 -9.46 -15.17
N SER A 218 -12.22 -10.08 -15.35
CA SER A 218 -11.22 -9.61 -16.31
C SER A 218 -11.73 -9.58 -17.76
N ARG A 219 -12.61 -10.51 -18.11
CA ARG A 219 -13.23 -10.56 -19.45
C ARG A 219 -14.33 -9.52 -19.69
N ASN A 220 -14.89 -8.95 -18.62
CA ASN A 220 -16.00 -7.99 -18.69
C ASN A 220 -15.57 -6.59 -18.26
N ARG A 221 -14.27 -6.26 -18.38
CA ARG A 221 -13.78 -4.93 -18.06
C ARG A 221 -14.37 -3.90 -19.01
N THR A 222 -14.82 -2.79 -18.42
CA THR A 222 -15.39 -1.67 -19.15
C THR A 222 -14.76 -0.38 -18.68
N VAL A 223 -14.63 0.57 -19.59
CA VAL A 223 -14.34 1.99 -19.30
C VAL A 223 -15.52 2.85 -19.76
N ARG A 224 -15.54 4.10 -19.33
CA ARG A 224 -16.50 5.08 -19.86
C ARG A 224 -15.82 5.90 -20.95
N LEU A 225 -16.43 5.94 -22.13
CA LEU A 225 -16.02 6.80 -23.24
C LEU A 225 -17.19 7.73 -23.54
N ASN A 226 -17.02 9.03 -23.36
CA ASN A 226 -18.09 10.02 -23.53
C ASN A 226 -19.40 9.62 -22.81
N GLY A 227 -19.28 9.17 -21.56
CA GLY A 227 -20.42 8.74 -20.75
C GLY A 227 -20.93 7.32 -21.01
N GLN A 228 -20.59 6.69 -22.13
CA GLN A 228 -21.02 5.34 -22.51
C GLN A 228 -20.03 4.27 -22.00
N ARG A 229 -20.53 3.10 -21.60
CA ARG A 229 -19.68 1.97 -21.22
C ARG A 229 -19.21 1.22 -22.47
N VAL A 230 -17.90 1.20 -22.67
CA VAL A 230 -17.24 0.42 -23.73
C VAL A 230 -16.39 -0.69 -23.13
N ARG A 231 -16.29 -1.81 -23.86
CA ARG A 231 -15.53 -2.99 -23.37
C ARG A 231 -14.07 -2.91 -23.74
N VAL A 232 -13.22 -3.41 -22.84
CA VAL A 232 -11.84 -3.73 -23.15
C VAL A 232 -11.80 -5.01 -23.98
N ILE A 233 -11.04 -5.01 -25.06
CA ILE A 233 -10.78 -6.19 -25.89
C ILE A 233 -9.37 -6.72 -25.57
N GLY A 234 -9.28 -8.01 -25.33
CA GLY A 234 -7.99 -8.66 -25.04
C GLY A 234 -7.51 -8.44 -23.61
N SER A 235 -6.20 -8.62 -23.43
CA SER A 235 -5.51 -8.27 -22.19
C SER A 235 -5.18 -6.78 -22.16
N ILE A 236 -5.06 -6.23 -20.96
CA ILE A 236 -4.51 -4.90 -20.77
C ILE A 236 -3.01 -5.01 -20.95
N GLY A 237 -2.44 -4.24 -21.87
CA GLY A 237 -1.01 -4.20 -22.13
C GLY A 237 -0.23 -3.41 -21.05
N ALA A 238 1.07 -3.28 -21.25
CA ALA A 238 1.94 -2.54 -20.34
C ALA A 238 1.55 -1.05 -20.28
N SER A 239 1.43 -0.43 -21.44
CA SER A 239 1.15 1.01 -21.61
C SER A 239 -0.13 1.30 -22.39
N GLU A 240 -0.78 0.28 -22.97
CA GLU A 240 -1.93 0.48 -23.86
C GLU A 240 -3.05 -0.53 -23.60
N THR A 241 -4.27 -0.12 -23.89
CA THR A 241 -5.48 -0.95 -23.79
C THR A 241 -6.37 -0.73 -24.99
N ILE A 242 -6.93 -1.80 -25.54
CA ILE A 242 -7.80 -1.73 -26.69
C ILE A 242 -9.28 -1.80 -26.28
N LEU A 243 -10.07 -0.88 -26.79
CA LEU A 243 -11.48 -0.73 -26.50
C LEU A 243 -12.32 -1.07 -27.73
N ASN A 244 -13.50 -1.65 -27.51
CA ASN A 244 -14.52 -1.84 -28.54
C ASN A 244 -15.46 -0.62 -28.58
N VAL A 245 -15.43 0.18 -29.64
CA VAL A 245 -16.15 1.45 -29.76
C VAL A 245 -17.10 1.47 -30.94
#